data_ccfbc42a0b5f4ab11d8d4c9fd888d94f
#
_entry.id   ccfbc42a0b5f4ab11d8d4c9fd888d94f
#
_cell.length_a   1.000
_cell.length_b   1.000
_cell.length_c   1.000
_cell.angle_alpha   90.00
_cell.angle_beta   90.00
_cell.angle_gamma   90.00
#
_symmetry.space_group_name_H-M   'P 1'
#
loop_
_entity.id
_entity.type
_entity.pdbx_description
1 polymer ?
#
loop_
_entity_poly.entity_id
_entity_poly.type
_entity_poly.pdbx_seq_one_letter_code
_entity_poly.pdbx_strand_id
1 'polypeptide(L)'
;MAKNVLLIGATGFVGSAILNELISRGHKVTAIVRDANSLAGKEGVEAVVADATNPVELARLAKGKDAVISAYNPGWKNPRQYEETLENYPKIVEGAKQAGVRRLLIVGGAGTLFVAPGVRLVDTGTLPAEWLPGVKSLGEFYLNTLTKEQDIDWIFFSPAGNLGNMTTGVRTGKYRLGKDDMLFDEKGESFISVEDYAVAMVDELEQENHHKERFTAAY
;
A
#
# COMPACT_ATOMS: atom_id res chain seq x y z
N MET A 1 -2.60 16.46 -13.32
CA MET A 1 -2.74 17.62 -12.40
C MET A 1 -2.24 17.22 -11.02
N ALA A 2 -1.64 18.14 -10.26
CA ALA A 2 -1.21 17.86 -8.89
C ALA A 2 -2.42 17.50 -8.01
N LYS A 3 -2.29 16.42 -7.23
CA LYS A 3 -3.32 15.94 -6.29
C LYS A 3 -2.90 16.24 -4.85
N ASN A 4 -3.90 16.36 -3.97
CA ASN A 4 -3.70 16.47 -2.52
C ASN A 4 -3.90 15.08 -1.91
N VAL A 5 -2.86 14.49 -1.35
CA VAL A 5 -2.85 13.09 -0.88
C VAL A 5 -2.63 13.04 0.63
N LEU A 6 -3.40 12.22 1.32
CA LEU A 6 -3.08 11.77 2.67
C LEU A 6 -2.32 10.46 2.60
N LEU A 7 -1.10 10.40 3.16
CA LEU A 7 -0.25 9.22 3.16
C LEU A 7 -0.10 8.66 4.57
N ILE A 8 -0.45 7.38 4.74
CA ILE A 8 -0.24 6.61 5.96
C ILE A 8 0.99 5.74 5.78
N GLY A 9 1.88 5.69 6.78
CA GLY A 9 3.09 4.86 6.73
C GLY A 9 4.26 5.47 5.95
N ALA A 10 4.29 6.80 5.78
CA ALA A 10 5.27 7.56 5.02
C ALA A 10 6.74 7.35 5.42
N THR A 11 7.00 6.83 6.63
CA THR A 11 8.35 6.58 7.17
C THR A 11 8.80 5.12 7.00
N GLY A 12 7.89 4.24 6.55
CA GLY A 12 8.20 2.84 6.27
C GLY A 12 8.94 2.64 4.94
N PHE A 13 9.43 1.42 4.69
CA PHE A 13 10.18 1.06 3.48
C PHE A 13 9.40 1.43 2.20
N VAL A 14 8.19 0.93 2.04
CA VAL A 14 7.36 1.22 0.86
C VAL A 14 6.80 2.64 0.89
N GLY A 15 6.31 3.09 2.05
CA GLY A 15 5.69 4.42 2.18
C GLY A 15 6.66 5.56 1.93
N SER A 16 7.94 5.42 2.27
CA SER A 16 8.95 6.44 1.98
C SER A 16 9.27 6.55 0.49
N ALA A 17 9.27 5.44 -0.24
CA ALA A 17 9.42 5.44 -1.69
C ALA A 17 8.21 6.11 -2.37
N ILE A 18 6.99 5.78 -1.93
CA ILE A 18 5.76 6.44 -2.41
C ILE A 18 5.78 7.94 -2.11
N LEU A 19 6.19 8.34 -0.90
CA LEU A 19 6.33 9.75 -0.55
C LEU A 19 7.30 10.48 -1.48
N ASN A 20 8.46 9.89 -1.75
CA ASN A 20 9.47 10.48 -2.64
C ASN A 20 8.91 10.65 -4.06
N GLU A 21 8.23 9.65 -4.58
CA GLU A 21 7.64 9.71 -5.93
C GLU A 21 6.52 10.73 -6.01
N LEU A 22 5.63 10.82 -5.01
CA LEU A 22 4.57 11.84 -4.93
C LEU A 22 5.16 13.27 -4.95
N ILE A 23 6.17 13.53 -4.13
CA ILE A 23 6.83 14.84 -4.06
C ILE A 23 7.52 15.16 -5.40
N SER A 24 8.24 14.20 -5.99
CA SER A 24 8.95 14.40 -7.25
C SER A 24 8.03 14.77 -8.41
N ARG A 25 6.76 14.33 -8.36
CA ARG A 25 5.72 14.67 -9.34
C ARG A 25 4.90 15.91 -8.97
N GLY A 26 5.25 16.61 -7.89
CA GLY A 26 4.61 17.85 -7.48
C GLY A 26 3.25 17.68 -6.82
N HIS A 27 2.92 16.48 -6.30
CA HIS A 27 1.73 16.29 -5.47
C HIS A 27 1.91 16.93 -4.10
N LYS A 28 0.80 17.36 -3.49
CA LYS A 28 0.78 17.87 -2.11
C LYS A 28 0.49 16.73 -1.16
N VAL A 29 1.43 16.45 -0.26
CA VAL A 29 1.32 15.30 0.65
C VAL A 29 1.15 15.77 2.08
N THR A 30 0.10 15.28 2.75
CA THR A 30 -0.01 15.28 4.20
C THR A 30 0.29 13.87 4.69
N ALA A 31 1.32 13.69 5.50
CA ALA A 31 1.71 12.38 6.03
C ALA A 31 1.31 12.24 7.49
N ILE A 32 0.54 11.20 7.82
CA ILE A 32 0.30 10.83 9.22
C ILE A 32 1.55 10.11 9.74
N VAL A 33 2.10 10.65 10.82
CA VAL A 33 3.29 10.11 11.49
C VAL A 33 3.05 9.97 12.99
N ARG A 34 3.83 9.12 13.65
CA ARG A 34 3.83 8.98 15.12
C ARG A 34 4.76 9.99 15.79
N ASP A 35 5.76 10.48 15.06
CA ASP A 35 6.71 11.50 15.50
C ASP A 35 6.95 12.49 14.34
N ALA A 36 6.65 13.77 14.57
CA ALA A 36 6.82 14.83 13.57
C ALA A 36 8.27 14.98 13.10
N ASN A 37 9.24 14.65 13.96
CA ASN A 37 10.66 14.74 13.61
C ASN A 37 11.09 13.71 12.56
N SER A 38 10.31 12.65 12.36
CA SER A 38 10.62 11.58 11.40
C SER A 38 10.69 12.05 9.94
N LEU A 39 10.05 13.19 9.62
CA LEU A 39 10.09 13.84 8.31
C LEU A 39 10.64 15.28 8.38
N ALA A 40 11.33 15.64 9.48
CA ALA A 40 11.88 16.98 9.64
C ALA A 40 12.85 17.34 8.50
N GLY A 41 12.71 18.54 7.96
CA GLY A 41 13.54 19.03 6.86
C GLY A 41 13.20 18.46 5.48
N LYS A 42 12.19 17.57 5.37
CA LYS A 42 11.74 17.08 4.06
C LYS A 42 10.75 18.06 3.44
N GLU A 43 11.16 18.66 2.34
CA GLU A 43 10.30 19.58 1.59
C GLU A 43 9.17 18.82 0.85
N GLY A 44 8.05 19.51 0.59
CA GLY A 44 6.92 18.94 -0.19
C GLY A 44 5.99 18.05 0.60
N VAL A 45 6.19 17.87 1.92
CA VAL A 45 5.31 17.09 2.79
C VAL A 45 4.98 17.85 4.07
N GLU A 46 3.71 17.81 4.46
CA GLU A 46 3.22 18.23 5.77
C GLU A 46 3.12 16.99 6.68
N ALA A 47 3.95 16.93 7.74
CA ALA A 47 3.89 15.86 8.71
C ALA A 47 2.89 16.22 9.82
N VAL A 48 1.91 15.34 10.06
CA VAL A 48 0.89 15.51 11.10
C VAL A 48 0.95 14.34 12.07
N VAL A 49 1.12 14.62 13.36
CA VAL A 49 1.07 13.61 14.41
C VAL A 49 -0.38 13.23 14.67
N ALA A 50 -0.74 11.99 14.38
CA ALA A 50 -2.08 11.46 14.59
C ALA A 50 -2.07 9.93 14.56
N ASP A 51 -3.14 9.33 15.08
CA ASP A 51 -3.38 7.90 14.97
C ASP A 51 -4.20 7.58 13.70
N ALA A 52 -3.52 6.99 12.70
CA ALA A 52 -4.17 6.57 11.46
C ALA A 52 -5.22 5.46 11.66
N THR A 53 -5.22 4.79 12.81
CA THR A 53 -6.18 3.73 13.17
C THR A 53 -7.39 4.27 13.94
N ASN A 54 -7.42 5.58 14.20
CA ASN A 54 -8.61 6.28 14.71
C ASN A 54 -9.43 6.83 13.53
N PRO A 55 -10.62 6.27 13.21
CA PRO A 55 -11.39 6.68 12.05
C PRO A 55 -11.78 8.17 12.06
N VAL A 56 -12.05 8.74 13.24
CA VAL A 56 -12.44 10.15 13.37
C VAL A 56 -11.26 11.09 13.06
N GLU A 57 -10.07 10.77 13.56
CA GLU A 57 -8.86 11.55 13.25
C GLU A 57 -8.50 11.43 11.77
N LEU A 58 -8.53 10.20 11.22
CA LEU A 58 -8.28 9.96 9.82
C LEU A 58 -9.26 10.72 8.95
N ALA A 59 -10.57 10.67 9.25
CA ALA A 59 -11.60 11.38 8.51
C ALA A 59 -11.36 12.90 8.51
N ARG A 60 -11.00 13.46 9.66
CA ARG A 60 -10.68 14.90 9.75
C ARG A 60 -9.50 15.29 8.86
N LEU A 61 -8.44 14.48 8.84
CA LEU A 61 -7.22 14.76 8.06
C LEU A 61 -7.39 14.48 6.57
N ALA A 62 -8.22 13.51 6.22
CA ALA A 62 -8.50 13.13 4.84
C ALA A 62 -9.54 14.04 4.16
N LYS A 63 -10.29 14.82 4.93
CA LYS A 63 -11.33 15.72 4.38
C LYS A 63 -10.74 16.69 3.35
N GLY A 64 -11.32 16.69 2.14
CA GLY A 64 -10.86 17.54 1.04
C GLY A 64 -9.60 17.07 0.33
N LYS A 65 -9.08 15.88 0.67
CA LYS A 65 -8.00 15.24 -0.09
C LYS A 65 -8.59 14.51 -1.31
N ASP A 66 -7.79 14.40 -2.36
CA ASP A 66 -8.18 13.69 -3.58
C ASP A 66 -8.11 12.16 -3.37
N ALA A 67 -7.16 11.72 -2.54
CA ALA A 67 -6.98 10.31 -2.22
C ALA A 67 -6.32 10.09 -0.85
N VAL A 68 -6.54 8.90 -0.29
CA VAL A 68 -5.74 8.32 0.80
C VAL A 68 -4.90 7.20 0.24
N ILE A 69 -3.59 7.21 0.53
CA ILE A 69 -2.69 6.08 0.25
C ILE A 69 -2.26 5.48 1.59
N SER A 70 -2.50 4.18 1.75
CA SER A 70 -2.14 3.45 2.97
C SER A 70 -1.02 2.46 2.71
N ALA A 71 0.15 2.75 3.27
CA ALA A 71 1.27 1.82 3.45
C ALA A 71 1.35 1.40 4.93
N TYR A 72 0.20 1.27 5.59
CA TYR A 72 0.13 0.86 6.99
C TYR A 72 0.67 -0.56 7.17
N ASN A 73 1.46 -0.75 8.21
CA ASN A 73 1.89 -2.05 8.71
C ASN A 73 2.10 -1.94 10.22
N PRO A 74 1.53 -2.84 11.04
CA PRO A 74 1.72 -2.80 12.50
C PRO A 74 3.17 -3.04 12.92
N GLY A 75 4.00 -3.56 12.02
CA GLY A 75 5.41 -3.87 12.24
C GLY A 75 5.70 -5.37 12.15
N TRP A 76 6.73 -5.72 11.38
CA TRP A 76 7.13 -7.12 11.17
C TRP A 76 7.59 -7.85 12.45
N LYS A 77 8.02 -7.10 13.46
CA LYS A 77 8.43 -7.64 14.77
C LYS A 77 7.33 -7.54 15.84
N ASN A 78 6.15 -7.06 15.46
CA ASN A 78 5.04 -6.95 16.39
C ASN A 78 4.40 -8.33 16.62
N PRO A 79 4.39 -8.85 17.85
CA PRO A 79 3.80 -10.17 18.13
C PRO A 79 2.29 -10.23 17.88
N ARG A 80 1.62 -9.06 17.82
CA ARG A 80 0.20 -8.92 17.49
C ARG A 80 -0.04 -8.45 16.06
N GLN A 81 0.93 -8.64 15.17
CA GLN A 81 0.83 -8.18 13.78
C GLN A 81 -0.43 -8.69 13.08
N TYR A 82 -0.77 -9.95 13.32
CA TYR A 82 -1.94 -10.57 12.69
C TYR A 82 -3.24 -9.89 13.15
N GLU A 83 -3.46 -9.81 14.46
CA GLU A 83 -4.65 -9.22 15.05
C GLU A 83 -4.77 -7.74 14.71
N GLU A 84 -3.69 -6.98 14.90
CA GLU A 84 -3.69 -5.54 14.65
C GLU A 84 -3.90 -5.20 13.16
N THR A 85 -3.47 -6.04 12.24
CA THR A 85 -3.80 -5.86 10.82
C THR A 85 -5.31 -5.96 10.60
N LEU A 86 -5.94 -7.02 11.13
CA LEU A 86 -7.38 -7.24 10.99
C LEU A 86 -8.24 -6.22 11.74
N GLU A 87 -7.75 -5.70 12.86
CA GLU A 87 -8.42 -4.67 13.65
C GLU A 87 -8.32 -3.28 13.00
N ASN A 88 -7.19 -2.93 12.40
CA ASN A 88 -6.86 -1.56 12.05
C ASN A 88 -7.16 -1.22 10.58
N TYR A 89 -7.00 -2.16 9.63
CA TYR A 89 -7.34 -1.87 8.25
C TYR A 89 -8.82 -1.50 8.04
N PRO A 90 -9.81 -2.18 8.66
CA PRO A 90 -11.21 -1.75 8.60
C PRO A 90 -11.44 -0.33 9.12
N LYS A 91 -10.71 0.09 10.18
CA LYS A 91 -10.79 1.45 10.73
C LYS A 91 -10.22 2.48 9.75
N ILE A 92 -9.14 2.15 9.03
CA ILE A 92 -8.57 3.01 7.99
C ILE A 92 -9.57 3.17 6.84
N VAL A 93 -10.19 2.09 6.38
CA VAL A 93 -11.24 2.14 5.35
C VAL A 93 -12.40 3.02 5.81
N GLU A 94 -12.88 2.81 7.05
CA GLU A 94 -13.99 3.58 7.62
C GLU A 94 -13.66 5.08 7.73
N GLY A 95 -12.45 5.43 8.19
CA GLY A 95 -12.02 6.83 8.27
C GLY A 95 -11.95 7.50 6.89
N ALA A 96 -11.49 6.79 5.86
CA ALA A 96 -11.46 7.28 4.48
C ALA A 96 -12.89 7.50 3.94
N LYS A 97 -13.82 6.59 4.23
CA LYS A 97 -15.25 6.73 3.88
C LYS A 97 -15.89 7.93 4.56
N GLN A 98 -15.70 8.07 5.87
CA GLN A 98 -16.25 9.21 6.64
C GLN A 98 -15.73 10.56 6.15
N ALA A 99 -14.50 10.62 5.64
CA ALA A 99 -13.95 11.83 5.02
C ALA A 99 -14.61 12.19 3.69
N GLY A 100 -15.30 11.26 3.05
CA GLY A 100 -15.82 11.40 1.70
C GLY A 100 -14.71 11.46 0.64
N VAL A 101 -13.54 10.87 0.90
CA VAL A 101 -12.48 10.78 -0.11
C VAL A 101 -12.93 9.88 -1.25
N ARG A 102 -12.59 10.30 -2.46
CA ARG A 102 -12.98 9.54 -3.65
C ARG A 102 -12.24 8.21 -3.76
N ARG A 103 -10.93 8.17 -3.42
CA ARG A 103 -10.08 7.00 -3.63
C ARG A 103 -9.27 6.60 -2.41
N LEU A 104 -9.18 5.30 -2.19
CA LEU A 104 -8.31 4.67 -1.20
C LEU A 104 -7.37 3.70 -1.90
N LEU A 105 -6.06 4.00 -1.90
CA LEU A 105 -5.03 3.13 -2.48
C LEU A 105 -4.30 2.41 -1.35
N ILE A 106 -4.34 1.09 -1.36
CA ILE A 106 -3.74 0.26 -0.30
C ILE A 106 -2.53 -0.47 -0.84
N VAL A 107 -1.39 -0.31 -0.17
CA VAL A 107 -0.22 -1.18 -0.36
C VAL A 107 -0.61 -2.58 0.10
N GLY A 108 -0.74 -3.47 -0.87
CA GLY A 108 -1.14 -4.83 -0.65
C GLY A 108 0.01 -5.78 -0.35
N GLY A 109 -0.28 -7.07 -0.40
CA GLY A 109 0.69 -8.14 -0.24
C GLY A 109 0.64 -9.13 -1.40
N ALA A 110 1.78 -9.76 -1.70
CA ALA A 110 1.88 -10.78 -2.75
C ALA A 110 1.25 -12.13 -2.34
N GLY A 111 1.01 -12.34 -1.04
CA GLY A 111 0.60 -13.64 -0.50
C GLY A 111 -0.65 -14.26 -1.11
N THR A 112 -1.58 -13.42 -1.61
CA THR A 112 -2.84 -13.88 -2.22
C THR A 112 -2.78 -13.93 -3.74
N LEU A 113 -1.66 -13.56 -4.38
CA LEU A 113 -1.45 -13.75 -5.81
C LEU A 113 -1.33 -15.24 -6.14
N PHE A 114 -1.90 -15.65 -7.27
CA PHE A 114 -1.78 -17.02 -7.76
C PHE A 114 -0.41 -17.23 -8.41
N VAL A 115 0.29 -18.28 -7.98
CA VAL A 115 1.56 -18.74 -8.56
C VAL A 115 1.37 -19.91 -9.51
N ALA A 116 0.21 -20.56 -9.43
CA ALA A 116 -0.29 -21.59 -10.34
C ALA A 116 -1.82 -21.61 -10.26
N PRO A 117 -2.53 -22.29 -11.19
CA PRO A 117 -3.98 -22.37 -11.15
C PRO A 117 -4.50 -22.83 -9.78
N GLY A 118 -5.22 -21.94 -9.08
CA GLY A 118 -5.80 -22.21 -7.76
C GLY A 118 -4.82 -22.24 -6.58
N VAL A 119 -3.52 -21.99 -6.79
CA VAL A 119 -2.50 -22.02 -5.75
C VAL A 119 -1.99 -20.60 -5.48
N ARG A 120 -2.22 -20.07 -4.29
CA ARG A 120 -1.70 -18.77 -3.87
C ARG A 120 -0.29 -18.90 -3.31
N LEU A 121 0.49 -17.84 -3.37
CA LEU A 121 1.85 -17.82 -2.81
C LEU A 121 1.87 -18.24 -1.33
N VAL A 122 0.91 -17.77 -0.53
CA VAL A 122 0.84 -18.09 0.90
C VAL A 122 0.59 -19.57 1.19
N ASP A 123 0.03 -20.30 0.23
CA ASP A 123 -0.32 -21.73 0.36
C ASP A 123 0.82 -22.66 -0.09
N THR A 124 1.89 -22.10 -0.70
CA THR A 124 3.03 -22.90 -1.20
C THR A 124 3.94 -23.43 -0.09
N GLY A 125 3.90 -22.83 1.10
CA GLY A 125 4.83 -23.16 2.18
C GLY A 125 6.25 -22.62 2.00
N THR A 126 6.52 -21.81 0.98
CA THR A 126 7.85 -21.26 0.67
C THR A 126 8.19 -19.97 1.41
N LEU A 127 7.18 -19.31 2.02
CA LEU A 127 7.39 -18.07 2.75
C LEU A 127 8.05 -18.31 4.12
N PRO A 128 8.98 -17.44 4.55
CA PRO A 128 9.54 -17.48 5.90
C PRO A 128 8.46 -17.44 6.98
N ALA A 129 8.63 -18.25 8.02
CA ALA A 129 7.62 -18.37 9.09
C ALA A 129 7.33 -17.04 9.79
N GLU A 130 8.34 -16.19 9.94
CA GLU A 130 8.24 -14.85 10.54
C GLU A 130 7.39 -13.87 9.70
N TRP A 131 7.19 -14.12 8.41
CA TRP A 131 6.36 -13.27 7.55
C TRP A 131 4.90 -13.72 7.51
N LEU A 132 4.62 -14.98 7.85
CA LEU A 132 3.29 -15.56 7.71
C LEU A 132 2.18 -14.80 8.45
N PRO A 133 2.38 -14.29 9.69
CA PRO A 133 1.32 -13.54 10.36
C PRO A 133 0.87 -12.31 9.55
N GLY A 134 1.82 -11.49 9.08
CA GLY A 134 1.51 -10.30 8.29
C GLY A 134 0.95 -10.63 6.91
N VAL A 135 1.51 -11.64 6.22
CA VAL A 135 1.04 -12.05 4.89
C VAL A 135 -0.38 -12.62 4.95
N LYS A 136 -0.67 -13.47 5.94
CA LYS A 136 -1.99 -14.07 6.12
C LYS A 136 -3.04 -13.03 6.51
N SER A 137 -2.75 -12.18 7.49
CA SER A 137 -3.72 -11.19 7.97
C SER A 137 -4.07 -10.16 6.90
N LEU A 138 -3.08 -9.68 6.15
CA LEU A 138 -3.33 -8.74 5.06
C LEU A 138 -4.12 -9.40 3.91
N GLY A 139 -3.82 -10.66 3.61
CA GLY A 139 -4.58 -11.46 2.65
C GLY A 139 -6.02 -11.70 3.11
N GLU A 140 -6.23 -12.00 4.38
CA GLU A 140 -7.56 -12.19 4.98
C GLU A 140 -8.37 -10.90 4.97
N PHE A 141 -7.78 -9.77 5.34
CA PHE A 141 -8.41 -8.47 5.21
C PHE A 141 -8.87 -8.21 3.77
N TYR A 142 -8.00 -8.44 2.78
CA TYR A 142 -8.34 -8.27 1.37
C TYR A 142 -9.53 -9.15 0.98
N LEU A 143 -9.44 -10.47 1.22
CA LEU A 143 -10.43 -11.44 0.74
C LEU A 143 -11.78 -11.35 1.46
N ASN A 144 -11.76 -11.09 2.78
CA ASN A 144 -12.96 -11.20 3.61
C ASN A 144 -13.63 -9.85 3.90
N THR A 145 -12.90 -8.74 3.75
CA THR A 145 -13.38 -7.39 4.08
C THR A 145 -13.36 -6.48 2.87
N LEU A 146 -12.19 -6.24 2.28
CA LEU A 146 -12.04 -5.20 1.26
C LEU A 146 -12.80 -5.54 -0.04
N THR A 147 -12.82 -6.81 -0.47
CA THR A 147 -13.58 -7.23 -1.67
C THR A 147 -15.09 -7.04 -1.54
N LYS A 148 -15.61 -6.87 -0.32
CA LYS A 148 -17.03 -6.62 -0.05
C LYS A 148 -17.35 -5.13 0.08
N GLU A 149 -16.34 -4.26 0.14
CA GLU A 149 -16.51 -2.82 0.29
C GLU A 149 -17.03 -2.20 -1.01
N GLN A 150 -18.14 -1.47 -0.92
CA GLN A 150 -18.82 -0.86 -2.08
C GLN A 150 -18.93 0.67 -2.02
N ASP A 151 -18.67 1.26 -0.85
CA ASP A 151 -18.95 2.67 -0.60
C ASP A 151 -17.78 3.61 -0.93
N ILE A 152 -16.60 3.05 -1.15
CA ILE A 152 -15.40 3.80 -1.55
C ILE A 152 -14.73 3.14 -2.76
N ASP A 153 -14.13 3.92 -3.64
CA ASP A 153 -13.30 3.40 -4.73
C ASP A 153 -11.91 3.03 -4.18
N TRP A 154 -11.71 1.73 -3.96
CA TRP A 154 -10.47 1.21 -3.43
C TRP A 154 -9.65 0.46 -4.48
N ILE A 155 -8.34 0.48 -4.32
CA ILE A 155 -7.45 -0.47 -4.99
C ILE A 155 -6.56 -1.18 -3.97
N PHE A 156 -6.19 -2.42 -4.26
CA PHE A 156 -5.25 -3.22 -3.49
C PHE A 156 -4.07 -3.59 -4.38
N PHE A 157 -2.97 -2.82 -4.26
CA PHE A 157 -1.81 -3.01 -5.10
C PHE A 157 -0.85 -4.05 -4.49
N SER A 158 -0.92 -5.28 -4.98
CA SER A 158 -0.02 -6.36 -4.59
C SER A 158 1.35 -6.16 -5.22
N PRO A 159 2.46 -6.22 -4.47
CA PRO A 159 3.79 -6.20 -5.07
C PRO A 159 4.09 -7.50 -5.80
N ALA A 160 5.20 -7.53 -6.57
CA ALA A 160 5.84 -8.75 -7.01
C ALA A 160 6.19 -9.66 -5.82
N GLY A 161 6.47 -10.93 -6.09
CA GLY A 161 6.88 -11.89 -5.06
C GLY A 161 8.09 -11.44 -4.26
N ASN A 162 8.98 -10.70 -4.91
CA ASN A 162 10.11 -10.03 -4.28
C ASN A 162 10.03 -8.51 -4.52
N LEU A 163 9.85 -7.75 -3.46
CA LEU A 163 9.82 -6.29 -3.48
C LEU A 163 11.19 -5.73 -3.05
N GLY A 164 12.11 -5.58 -4.01
CA GLY A 164 13.38 -4.91 -3.82
C GLY A 164 14.33 -5.55 -2.80
N ASN A 165 14.13 -6.82 -2.42
CA ASN A 165 14.90 -7.49 -1.36
C ASN A 165 14.93 -6.67 -0.04
N MET A 166 13.90 -5.87 0.22
CA MET A 166 13.80 -4.93 1.36
C MET A 166 14.93 -3.88 1.38
N THR A 167 15.52 -3.60 0.23
CA THR A 167 16.56 -2.57 0.03
C THR A 167 16.14 -1.58 -1.05
N THR A 168 16.77 -0.42 -1.08
CA THR A 168 16.60 0.54 -2.18
C THR A 168 17.18 -0.05 -3.47
N GLY A 169 16.54 0.26 -4.59
CA GLY A 169 16.90 -0.21 -5.91
C GLY A 169 17.12 0.94 -6.89
N VAL A 170 16.76 0.69 -8.13
CA VAL A 170 16.86 1.67 -9.20
C VAL A 170 15.46 2.01 -9.68
N ARG A 171 15.17 3.30 -9.78
CA ARG A 171 13.95 3.81 -10.41
C ARG A 171 14.13 3.77 -11.94
N THR A 172 13.55 2.77 -12.60
CA THR A 172 13.59 2.65 -14.05
C THR A 172 12.37 3.29 -14.72
N GLY A 173 11.25 3.37 -14.01
CA GLY A 173 9.96 3.80 -14.53
C GLY A 173 9.32 2.78 -15.48
N LYS A 174 9.80 1.54 -15.50
CA LYS A 174 9.31 0.48 -16.40
C LYS A 174 8.87 -0.72 -15.59
N TYR A 175 7.68 -1.22 -15.88
CA TYR A 175 7.10 -2.39 -15.24
C TYR A 175 5.97 -2.95 -16.12
N ARG A 176 5.59 -4.18 -15.86
CA ARG A 176 4.38 -4.82 -16.42
C ARG A 176 3.29 -4.82 -15.36
N LEU A 177 2.04 -4.69 -15.80
CA LEU A 177 0.88 -4.82 -14.93
C LEU A 177 0.25 -6.21 -15.08
N GLY A 178 -0.31 -6.70 -13.99
CA GLY A 178 -1.12 -7.91 -13.91
C GLY A 178 -2.27 -7.75 -12.92
N LYS A 179 -3.11 -8.77 -12.81
CA LYS A 179 -4.28 -8.77 -11.91
C LYS A 179 -4.06 -9.68 -10.71
N ASP A 180 -4.50 -10.90 -10.84
CA ASP A 180 -4.57 -11.89 -9.75
C ASP A 180 -3.40 -12.87 -9.79
N ASP A 181 -2.75 -13.01 -10.93
CA ASP A 181 -1.62 -13.90 -11.10
C ASP A 181 -0.31 -13.16 -10.83
N MET A 182 0.60 -13.85 -10.15
CA MET A 182 1.96 -13.35 -9.96
C MET A 182 2.68 -13.28 -11.30
N LEU A 183 3.31 -12.16 -11.57
CA LEU A 183 4.09 -11.97 -12.78
C LEU A 183 5.50 -12.53 -12.58
N PHE A 184 5.95 -13.32 -13.53
CA PHE A 184 7.30 -13.86 -13.56
C PHE A 184 8.02 -13.36 -14.81
N ASP A 185 9.34 -13.21 -14.71
CA ASP A 185 10.22 -12.97 -15.85
C ASP A 185 10.58 -14.30 -16.56
N GLU A 186 11.41 -14.22 -17.59
CA GLU A 186 11.87 -15.39 -18.36
C GLU A 186 12.70 -16.39 -17.53
N LYS A 187 13.21 -15.96 -16.37
CA LYS A 187 13.98 -16.81 -15.44
C LYS A 187 13.11 -17.42 -14.34
N GLY A 188 11.81 -17.11 -14.33
CA GLY A 188 10.87 -17.53 -13.30
C GLY A 188 10.97 -16.71 -12.00
N GLU A 189 11.55 -15.51 -12.06
CA GLU A 189 11.64 -14.60 -10.92
C GLU A 189 10.50 -13.58 -10.95
N SER A 190 9.94 -13.29 -9.79
CA SER A 190 8.93 -12.22 -9.60
C SER A 190 9.57 -11.11 -8.77
N PHE A 191 9.92 -10.01 -9.42
CA PHE A 191 10.68 -8.93 -8.81
C PHE A 191 10.22 -7.55 -9.30
N ILE A 192 10.24 -6.57 -8.40
CA ILE A 192 10.14 -5.13 -8.69
C ILE A 192 10.95 -4.36 -7.64
N SER A 193 11.62 -3.26 -8.03
CA SER A 193 12.23 -2.36 -7.05
C SER A 193 11.14 -1.61 -6.28
N VAL A 194 11.44 -1.17 -5.06
CA VAL A 194 10.49 -0.37 -4.27
C VAL A 194 10.23 0.98 -4.94
N GLU A 195 11.20 1.51 -5.66
CA GLU A 195 11.09 2.75 -6.42
C GLU A 195 10.10 2.59 -7.58
N ASP A 196 10.19 1.51 -8.37
CA ASP A 196 9.26 1.29 -9.48
C ASP A 196 7.87 0.82 -8.99
N TYR A 197 7.79 0.16 -7.86
CA TYR A 197 6.51 -0.06 -7.17
C TYR A 197 5.86 1.28 -6.79
N ALA A 198 6.63 2.24 -6.28
CA ALA A 198 6.13 3.58 -5.99
C ALA A 198 5.72 4.34 -7.26
N VAL A 199 6.48 4.21 -8.36
CA VAL A 199 6.09 4.74 -9.68
C VAL A 199 4.72 4.20 -10.07
N ALA A 200 4.53 2.87 -10.03
CA ALA A 200 3.26 2.24 -10.40
C ALA A 200 2.08 2.68 -9.50
N MET A 201 2.32 2.87 -8.18
CA MET A 201 1.31 3.38 -7.25
C MET A 201 0.89 4.81 -7.61
N VAL A 202 1.85 5.67 -7.95
CA VAL A 202 1.55 7.07 -8.31
C VAL A 202 0.97 7.18 -9.72
N ASP A 203 1.38 6.32 -10.67
CA ASP A 203 0.73 6.20 -11.97
C ASP A 203 -0.76 5.85 -11.80
N GLU A 204 -1.08 4.89 -10.93
CA GLU A 204 -2.47 4.52 -10.62
C GLU A 204 -3.25 5.66 -9.94
N LEU A 205 -2.61 6.42 -9.05
CA LEU A 205 -3.21 7.62 -8.47
C LEU A 205 -3.58 8.66 -9.56
N GLU A 206 -2.73 8.83 -10.56
CA GLU A 206 -2.91 9.84 -11.61
C GLU A 206 -3.87 9.39 -12.71
N GLN A 207 -3.79 8.12 -13.13
CA GLN A 207 -4.49 7.57 -14.30
C GLN A 207 -5.83 6.94 -13.94
N GLU A 208 -5.98 6.43 -12.71
CA GLU A 208 -7.20 5.83 -12.19
C GLU A 208 -7.72 4.68 -13.07
N ASN A 209 -6.82 3.75 -13.42
CA ASN A 209 -7.14 2.64 -14.34
C ASN A 209 -7.89 1.48 -13.66
N HIS A 210 -7.74 1.32 -12.35
CA HIS A 210 -8.32 0.22 -11.58
C HIS A 210 -9.35 0.74 -10.57
N HIS A 211 -10.46 0.04 -10.39
CA HIS A 211 -11.57 0.44 -9.52
C HIS A 211 -12.11 -0.76 -8.75
N LYS A 212 -12.08 -0.71 -7.42
CA LYS A 212 -12.56 -1.77 -6.53
C LYS A 212 -11.96 -3.14 -6.88
N GLU A 213 -10.68 -3.15 -7.19
CA GLU A 213 -9.99 -4.35 -7.59
C GLU A 213 -8.54 -4.39 -7.11
N ARG A 214 -7.95 -5.57 -7.19
CA ARG A 214 -6.52 -5.79 -7.04
C ARG A 214 -5.83 -5.68 -8.39
N PHE A 215 -4.60 -5.19 -8.37
CA PHE A 215 -3.63 -5.34 -9.44
C PHE A 215 -2.23 -5.58 -8.88
N THR A 216 -1.31 -5.98 -9.73
CA THR A 216 0.10 -6.23 -9.39
C THR A 216 1.01 -5.67 -10.46
N ALA A 217 2.29 -5.48 -10.12
CA ALA A 217 3.32 -5.07 -11.06
C ALA A 217 4.63 -5.84 -10.80
N ALA A 218 5.36 -6.15 -11.87
CA ALA A 218 6.70 -6.72 -11.85
C ALA A 218 7.49 -6.34 -13.13
N TYR A 219 8.77 -6.62 -13.16
CA TYR A 219 9.60 -6.52 -14.35
C TYR A 219 9.33 -7.64 -15.34
#